data_c98b71aa59f6942208a245c6d71e6cc6
#
_entry.id   c98b71aa59f6942208a245c6d71e6cc6
#
_cell.length_a   1.000
_cell.length_b   1.000
_cell.length_c   1.000
_cell.angle_alpha   90.00
_cell.angle_beta   90.00
_cell.angle_gamma   90.00
#
_symmetry.space_group_name_H-M   'P 1'
#
loop_
_entity.id
_entity.type
_entity.pdbx_description
1 polymer ?
#
loop_
_entity_poly.entity_id
_entity_poly.type
_entity_poly.pdbx_seq_one_letter_code
_entity_poly.pdbx_strand_id
1 'polypeptide(L)'
;YLVVDFNPETIADLNKLKIPAIYGDVEDDALIKSLPLDKIKMAISTIPDFETNKFIVETIKRVNPKAIVILRAHTIEDALNLYKKKADYVLTPYFLGGEYLANMLSEEKTDEHGYKKEKEKHIKMLFERLKKGQEHPDVEKN
;
A
#
# COMPACT_ATOMS: atom_id res chain seq x y z
N TYR A 1 3.03 6.44 13.70
CA TYR A 1 2.75 6.75 12.29
C TYR A 1 1.54 7.68 12.17
N LEU A 2 1.40 8.35 11.02
CA LEU A 2 0.30 9.23 10.65
C LEU A 2 -0.29 8.72 9.35
N VAL A 3 -1.61 8.65 9.26
CA VAL A 3 -2.33 8.31 8.02
C VAL A 3 -2.87 9.59 7.40
N VAL A 4 -2.78 9.70 6.08
CA VAL A 4 -3.46 10.74 5.30
C VAL A 4 -4.40 10.04 4.34
N ASP A 5 -5.66 10.41 4.34
CA ASP A 5 -6.68 9.82 3.47
C ASP A 5 -7.74 10.87 3.12
N PHE A 6 -8.23 10.85 1.89
CA PHE A 6 -9.30 11.75 1.45
C PHE A 6 -10.70 11.18 1.67
N ASN A 7 -10.82 9.93 2.13
CA ASN A 7 -12.09 9.33 2.47
C ASN A 7 -12.47 9.64 3.92
N PRO A 8 -13.55 10.40 4.16
CA PRO A 8 -13.97 10.77 5.50
C PRO A 8 -14.39 9.57 6.36
N GLU A 9 -14.91 8.49 5.76
CA GLU A 9 -15.29 7.28 6.48
C GLU A 9 -14.06 6.55 7.00
N THR A 10 -13.01 6.42 6.17
CA THR A 10 -11.71 5.87 6.59
C THR A 10 -11.15 6.66 7.76
N ILE A 11 -11.18 7.99 7.69
CA ILE A 11 -10.71 8.85 8.79
C ILE A 11 -11.55 8.65 10.07
N ALA A 12 -12.87 8.54 9.95
CA ALA A 12 -13.74 8.29 11.09
C ALA A 12 -13.42 6.94 11.78
N ASP A 13 -13.16 5.90 11.00
CA ASP A 13 -12.83 4.57 11.52
C ASP A 13 -11.43 4.53 12.14
N LEU A 14 -10.45 5.18 11.55
CA LEU A 14 -9.12 5.32 12.12
C LEU A 14 -9.17 6.07 13.48
N ASN A 15 -9.97 7.12 13.56
CA ASN A 15 -10.17 7.87 14.80
C ASN A 15 -10.82 7.01 15.91
N LYS A 16 -11.81 6.16 15.58
CA LYS A 16 -12.38 5.19 16.53
C LYS A 16 -11.32 4.23 17.09
N LEU A 17 -10.36 3.84 16.22
CA LEU A 17 -9.24 2.99 16.58
C LEU A 17 -8.09 3.75 17.26
N LYS A 18 -8.23 5.06 17.48
CA LYS A 18 -7.21 5.96 18.06
C LYS A 18 -5.92 5.98 17.23
N ILE A 19 -6.03 5.81 15.92
CA ILE A 19 -4.93 5.91 14.97
C ILE A 19 -4.83 7.36 14.50
N PRO A 20 -3.67 8.03 14.63
CA PRO A 20 -3.50 9.38 14.12
C PRO A 20 -3.76 9.46 12.63
N ALA A 21 -4.73 10.26 12.22
CA ALA A 21 -5.12 10.41 10.84
C ALA A 21 -5.48 11.87 10.50
N ILE A 22 -5.20 12.28 9.27
CA ILE A 22 -5.55 13.59 8.72
C ILE A 22 -6.40 13.36 7.48
N TYR A 23 -7.56 14.04 7.43
CA TYR A 23 -8.37 14.12 6.23
C TYR A 23 -7.74 15.11 5.25
N GLY A 24 -7.51 14.68 4.02
CA GLY A 24 -7.06 15.56 2.95
C GLY A 24 -6.47 14.83 1.75
N ASP A 25 -6.29 15.58 0.69
CA ASP A 25 -5.66 15.12 -0.54
C ASP A 25 -4.16 15.37 -0.48
N VAL A 26 -3.37 14.34 -0.78
CA VAL A 26 -1.90 14.45 -0.80
C VAL A 26 -1.38 15.34 -1.93
N GLU A 27 -2.20 15.65 -2.94
CA GLU A 27 -1.88 16.59 -4.00
C GLU A 27 -2.13 18.06 -3.58
N ASP A 28 -2.80 18.30 -2.45
CA ASP A 28 -2.93 19.63 -1.89
C ASP A 28 -1.59 20.10 -1.34
N ASP A 29 -1.06 21.15 -1.97
CA ASP A 29 0.20 21.80 -1.61
C ASP A 29 0.22 22.30 -0.17
N ALA A 30 -0.92 22.78 0.35
CA ALA A 30 -1.01 23.26 1.72
C ALA A 30 -0.92 22.10 2.71
N LEU A 31 -1.61 21.01 2.43
CA LEU A 31 -1.55 19.80 3.25
C LEU A 31 -0.13 19.22 3.27
N ILE A 32 0.44 18.95 2.09
CA ILE A 32 1.76 18.30 2.01
C ILE A 32 2.86 19.13 2.69
N LYS A 33 2.79 20.46 2.60
CA LYS A 33 3.72 21.38 3.29
C LYS A 33 3.53 21.42 4.81
N SER A 34 2.35 21.05 5.30
CA SER A 34 2.08 20.98 6.75
C SER A 34 2.63 19.72 7.41
N LEU A 35 2.94 18.68 6.62
CA LEU A 35 3.47 17.43 7.12
C LEU A 35 4.95 17.55 7.46
N PRO A 36 5.43 16.91 8.54
CA PRO A 36 6.83 16.96 8.96
C PRO A 36 7.74 16.06 8.11
N LEU A 37 7.76 16.29 6.78
CA LEU A 37 8.46 15.43 5.82
C LEU A 37 9.97 15.36 6.06
N ASP A 38 10.56 16.40 6.64
CA ASP A 38 11.98 16.45 7.03
C ASP A 38 12.34 15.44 8.13
N LYS A 39 11.35 14.99 8.91
CA LYS A 39 11.54 14.11 10.08
C LYS A 39 11.09 12.68 9.87
N ILE A 40 10.40 12.38 8.78
CA ILE A 40 9.92 11.02 8.53
C ILE A 40 11.09 10.08 8.21
N LYS A 41 10.96 8.84 8.65
CA LYS A 41 11.88 7.75 8.26
C LYS A 41 11.39 7.02 7.02
N MET A 42 10.06 6.94 6.86
CA MET A 42 9.42 6.19 5.80
C MET A 42 8.09 6.82 5.42
N ALA A 43 7.77 6.77 4.14
CA ALA A 43 6.44 7.05 3.59
C ALA A 43 5.98 5.86 2.77
N ILE A 44 4.70 5.51 2.90
CA ILE A 44 4.08 4.42 2.14
C ILE A 44 2.83 4.98 1.47
N SER A 45 2.75 4.87 0.15
CA SER A 45 1.54 5.19 -0.61
C SER A 45 0.89 3.90 -1.13
N THR A 46 -0.40 3.77 -0.85
CA THR A 46 -1.26 2.72 -1.41
C THR A 46 -2.11 3.21 -2.59
N ILE A 47 -1.96 4.48 -2.96
CA ILE A 47 -2.67 5.12 -4.07
C ILE A 47 -2.25 4.46 -5.38
N PRO A 48 -3.19 4.07 -6.25
CA PRO A 48 -2.84 3.39 -7.51
C PRO A 48 -2.37 4.34 -8.61
N ASP A 49 -2.66 5.64 -8.49
CA ASP A 49 -2.38 6.64 -9.52
C ASP A 49 -0.87 6.93 -9.65
N PHE A 50 -0.37 6.93 -10.89
CA PHE A 50 1.04 7.14 -11.19
C PHE A 50 1.50 8.59 -10.93
N GLU A 51 0.73 9.59 -11.36
CA GLU A 51 1.14 10.99 -11.23
C GLU A 51 1.14 11.42 -9.77
N THR A 52 0.16 10.99 -9.00
CA THR A 52 0.12 11.19 -7.54
C THR A 52 1.35 10.57 -6.87
N ASN A 53 1.70 9.33 -7.20
CA ASN A 53 2.87 8.66 -6.62
C ASN A 53 4.19 9.32 -7.04
N LYS A 54 4.28 9.79 -8.27
CA LYS A 54 5.42 10.56 -8.77
C LYS A 54 5.56 11.88 -7.98
N PHE A 55 4.46 12.61 -7.78
CA PHE A 55 4.45 13.83 -6.96
C PHE A 55 4.91 13.55 -5.52
N ILE A 56 4.41 12.48 -4.89
CA ILE A 56 4.79 12.08 -3.54
C ILE A 56 6.29 11.82 -3.44
N VAL A 57 6.85 10.97 -4.31
CA VAL A 57 8.27 10.62 -4.23
C VAL A 57 9.17 11.81 -4.51
N GLU A 58 8.86 12.63 -5.50
CA GLU A 58 9.64 13.82 -5.83
C GLU A 58 9.60 14.84 -4.67
N THR A 59 8.44 15.04 -4.06
CA THR A 59 8.29 15.96 -2.93
C THR A 59 9.05 15.49 -1.71
N ILE A 60 8.89 14.21 -1.32
CA ILE A 60 9.59 13.65 -0.15
C ILE A 60 11.10 13.65 -0.37
N LYS A 61 11.57 13.14 -1.51
CA LYS A 61 13.01 13.04 -1.78
C LYS A 61 13.70 14.40 -1.92
N ARG A 62 12.96 15.45 -2.30
CA ARG A 62 13.46 16.83 -2.30
C ARG A 62 13.69 17.36 -0.89
N VAL A 63 12.78 17.08 0.05
CA VAL A 63 12.84 17.57 1.45
C VAL A 63 13.71 16.67 2.31
N ASN A 64 13.58 15.35 2.13
CA ASN A 64 14.29 14.35 2.92
C ASN A 64 14.78 13.19 2.03
N PRO A 65 15.95 13.32 1.40
CA PRO A 65 16.51 12.31 0.52
C PRO A 65 16.76 10.96 1.18
N LYS A 66 16.84 10.91 2.52
CA LYS A 66 17.10 9.69 3.28
C LYS A 66 15.83 8.93 3.67
N ALA A 67 14.66 9.54 3.55
CA ALA A 67 13.40 8.85 3.83
C ALA A 67 13.19 7.70 2.86
N ILE A 68 12.78 6.54 3.37
CA ILE A 68 12.37 5.40 2.55
C ILE A 68 11.00 5.70 1.97
N VAL A 69 10.84 5.59 0.65
CA VAL A 69 9.57 5.83 -0.04
C VAL A 69 9.12 4.54 -0.74
N ILE A 70 8.01 4.00 -0.27
CA ILE A 70 7.36 2.80 -0.82
C ILE A 70 6.08 3.25 -1.52
N LEU A 71 5.91 2.87 -2.78
CA LEU A 71 4.79 3.28 -3.61
C LEU A 71 4.08 2.06 -4.20
N ARG A 72 2.86 2.26 -4.69
CA ARG A 72 2.11 1.26 -5.45
C ARG A 72 2.12 1.63 -6.93
N ALA A 73 2.20 0.62 -7.80
CA ALA A 73 2.00 0.78 -9.23
C ALA A 73 1.09 -0.32 -9.79
N HIS A 74 0.36 0.02 -10.85
CA HIS A 74 -0.48 -0.94 -11.58
C HIS A 74 0.31 -1.69 -12.63
N THR A 75 1.20 -0.99 -13.36
CA THR A 75 1.94 -1.54 -14.48
C THR A 75 3.43 -1.66 -14.17
N ILE A 76 4.12 -2.52 -14.90
CA ILE A 76 5.58 -2.64 -14.83
C ILE A 76 6.25 -1.33 -15.27
N GLU A 77 5.69 -0.67 -16.28
CA GLU A 77 6.23 0.59 -16.80
C GLU A 77 6.18 1.69 -15.74
N ASP A 78 5.02 1.85 -15.06
CA ASP A 78 4.88 2.80 -13.96
C ASP A 78 5.88 2.50 -12.84
N ALA A 79 6.00 1.23 -12.47
CA ALA A 79 6.94 0.82 -11.42
C ALA A 79 8.39 1.20 -11.79
N LEU A 80 8.82 0.92 -13.01
CA LEU A 80 10.15 1.28 -13.49
C LEU A 80 10.36 2.80 -13.53
N ASN A 81 9.34 3.55 -13.91
CA ASN A 81 9.39 5.01 -13.93
C ASN A 81 9.44 5.60 -12.51
N LEU A 82 8.72 5.03 -11.54
CA LEU A 82 8.80 5.44 -10.14
C LEU A 82 10.19 5.14 -9.53
N TYR A 83 10.83 4.04 -9.89
CA TYR A 83 12.23 3.78 -9.49
C TYR A 83 13.20 4.82 -10.06
N LYS A 84 13.03 5.26 -11.33
CA LYS A 84 13.81 6.38 -11.89
C LYS A 84 13.62 7.69 -11.10
N LYS A 85 12.47 7.86 -10.44
CA LYS A 85 12.15 8.99 -9.55
C LYS A 85 12.66 8.79 -8.12
N LYS A 86 13.47 7.74 -7.88
CA LYS A 86 14.10 7.40 -6.60
C LYS A 86 13.14 6.85 -5.54
N ALA A 87 12.05 6.18 -5.95
CA ALA A 87 11.33 5.31 -5.04
C ALA A 87 12.28 4.20 -4.54
N ASP A 88 12.21 3.86 -3.26
CA ASP A 88 13.04 2.79 -2.67
C ASP A 88 12.43 1.43 -2.93
N TYR A 89 11.10 1.35 -2.99
CA TYR A 89 10.38 0.14 -3.38
C TYR A 89 9.06 0.48 -4.07
N VAL A 90 8.68 -0.32 -5.07
CA VAL A 90 7.39 -0.18 -5.74
C VAL A 90 6.63 -1.50 -5.66
N LEU A 91 5.49 -1.46 -4.98
CA LEU A 91 4.58 -2.58 -4.83
C LEU A 91 3.73 -2.72 -6.10
N THR A 92 3.75 -3.91 -6.69
CA THR A 92 2.91 -4.27 -7.84
C THR A 92 2.00 -5.44 -7.45
N PRO A 93 0.81 -5.19 -6.85
CA PRO A 93 0.01 -6.22 -6.16
C PRO A 93 -0.36 -7.43 -7.03
N TYR A 94 -0.68 -7.21 -8.30
CA TYR A 94 -1.04 -8.28 -9.22
C TYR A 94 0.12 -9.25 -9.50
N PHE A 95 1.34 -8.72 -9.63
CA PHE A 95 2.53 -9.54 -9.85
C PHE A 95 2.92 -10.32 -8.61
N LEU A 96 2.80 -9.69 -7.43
CA LEU A 96 3.04 -10.39 -6.16
C LEU A 96 2.08 -11.56 -5.95
N GLY A 97 0.81 -11.39 -6.30
CA GLY A 97 -0.16 -12.48 -6.23
C GLY A 97 0.16 -13.63 -7.19
N GLY A 98 0.57 -13.28 -8.42
CA GLY A 98 1.01 -14.25 -9.43
C GLY A 98 2.28 -15.00 -9.00
N GLU A 99 3.28 -14.29 -8.48
CA GLU A 99 4.52 -14.88 -7.98
C GLU A 99 4.28 -15.78 -6.77
N TYR A 100 3.42 -15.36 -5.84
CA TYR A 100 3.01 -16.19 -4.70
C TYR A 100 2.38 -17.50 -5.16
N LEU A 101 1.45 -17.44 -6.13
CA LEU A 101 0.83 -18.64 -6.69
C LEU A 101 1.84 -19.53 -7.41
N ALA A 102 2.72 -18.95 -8.22
CA ALA A 102 3.77 -19.68 -8.91
C ALA A 102 4.71 -20.41 -7.92
N ASN A 103 5.08 -19.74 -6.84
CA ASN A 103 5.89 -20.33 -5.78
C ASN A 103 5.15 -21.48 -5.05
N MET A 104 3.86 -21.33 -4.79
CA MET A 104 3.04 -22.42 -4.25
C MET A 104 3.02 -23.64 -5.15
N LEU A 105 3.00 -23.43 -6.47
CA LEU A 105 2.99 -24.54 -7.45
C LEU A 105 4.36 -25.20 -7.59
N SER A 106 5.45 -24.44 -7.45
CA SER A 106 6.83 -24.93 -7.62
C SER A 106 7.37 -25.70 -6.42
N GLU A 107 6.83 -25.48 -5.21
CA GLU A 107 7.29 -26.13 -3.97
C GLU A 107 6.80 -27.58 -3.81
N GLU A 108 6.51 -28.32 -4.90
CA GLU A 108 6.04 -29.73 -4.90
C GLU A 108 4.79 -30.00 -4.03
N LYS A 109 4.09 -28.94 -3.61
CA LYS A 109 2.83 -29.04 -2.85
C LYS A 109 1.64 -29.31 -3.77
N THR A 110 1.83 -30.13 -4.79
CA THR A 110 0.77 -30.52 -5.73
C THR A 110 -0.12 -31.64 -5.20
N ASP A 111 0.08 -32.07 -3.96
CA ASP A 111 -0.78 -33.04 -3.32
C ASP A 111 -1.97 -32.38 -2.59
N GLU A 112 -3.06 -33.11 -2.50
CA GLU A 112 -4.29 -32.65 -1.83
C GLU A 112 -4.05 -32.22 -0.38
N HIS A 113 -3.06 -32.82 0.28
CA HIS A 113 -2.73 -32.57 1.69
C HIS A 113 -2.06 -31.22 1.91
N GLY A 114 -1.16 -30.80 1.00
CA GLY A 114 -0.48 -29.52 1.05
C GLY A 114 -1.46 -28.35 0.89
N TYR A 115 -2.35 -28.43 -0.10
CA TYR A 115 -3.39 -27.43 -0.31
C TYR A 115 -4.42 -27.35 0.82
N LYS A 116 -4.77 -28.46 1.45
CA LYS A 116 -5.68 -28.46 2.58
C LYS A 116 -5.15 -27.64 3.74
N LYS A 117 -3.86 -27.78 4.06
CA LYS A 117 -3.21 -27.02 5.13
C LYS A 117 -3.12 -25.52 4.82
N GLU A 118 -2.78 -25.15 3.58
CA GLU A 118 -2.75 -23.74 3.16
C GLU A 118 -4.15 -23.12 3.16
N LYS A 119 -5.17 -23.86 2.70
CA LYS A 119 -6.57 -23.45 2.76
C LYS A 119 -7.01 -23.14 4.20
N GLU A 120 -6.69 -24.03 5.16
CA GLU A 120 -7.06 -23.81 6.57
C GLU A 120 -6.42 -22.56 7.16
N LYS A 121 -5.13 -22.32 6.87
CA LYS A 121 -4.43 -21.09 7.28
C LYS A 121 -5.06 -19.85 6.65
N HIS A 122 -5.35 -19.90 5.35
CA HIS A 122 -5.92 -18.77 4.63
C HIS A 122 -7.31 -18.43 5.16
N ILE A 123 -8.18 -19.44 5.36
CA ILE A 123 -9.50 -19.26 5.95
C ILE A 123 -9.41 -18.58 7.33
N LYS A 124 -8.50 -19.05 8.19
CA LYS A 124 -8.29 -18.45 9.51
C LYS A 124 -7.90 -16.96 9.40
N MET A 125 -6.96 -16.65 8.52
CA MET A 125 -6.53 -15.27 8.26
C MET A 125 -7.69 -14.40 7.77
N LEU A 126 -8.52 -14.89 6.86
CA LEU A 126 -9.68 -14.16 6.33
C LEU A 126 -10.70 -13.88 7.45
N PHE A 127 -11.00 -14.85 8.30
CA PHE A 127 -11.89 -14.63 9.44
C PHE A 127 -11.34 -13.62 10.45
N GLU A 128 -10.03 -13.60 10.70
CA GLU A 128 -9.41 -12.61 11.56
C GLU A 128 -9.50 -11.19 10.98
N ARG A 129 -9.34 -11.05 9.67
CA ARG A 129 -9.52 -9.77 8.97
C ARG A 129 -10.97 -9.30 9.04
N LEU A 130 -11.91 -10.18 8.74
CA LEU A 130 -13.34 -9.88 8.80
C LEU A 130 -13.77 -9.39 10.20
N LYS A 131 -13.31 -10.06 11.26
CA LYS A 131 -13.55 -9.64 12.65
C LYS A 131 -13.01 -8.24 12.99
N LYS A 132 -11.95 -7.81 12.28
CA LYS A 132 -11.33 -6.49 12.45
C LYS A 132 -11.96 -5.42 11.53
N GLY A 133 -13.02 -5.77 10.77
CA GLY A 133 -13.61 -4.87 9.79
C GLY A 133 -12.69 -4.56 8.60
N GLN A 134 -11.68 -5.40 8.37
CA GLN A 134 -10.74 -5.24 7.25
C GLN A 134 -11.31 -5.90 6.00
N GLU A 135 -12.44 -5.40 5.52
CA GLU A 135 -12.92 -5.72 4.19
C GLU A 135 -12.12 -4.94 3.14
N HIS A 136 -11.96 -5.54 1.97
CA HIS A 136 -11.33 -4.83 0.86
C HIS A 136 -12.26 -3.66 0.49
N PRO A 137 -11.74 -2.44 0.33
CA PRO A 137 -12.54 -1.37 -0.27
C PRO A 137 -13.06 -1.86 -1.63
N ASP A 138 -14.26 -1.43 -1.98
CA ASP A 138 -14.89 -1.80 -3.25
C ASP A 138 -13.88 -1.66 -4.37
N VAL A 139 -13.59 -2.78 -5.02
CA VAL A 139 -12.64 -2.82 -6.14
C VAL A 139 -13.18 -1.87 -7.20
N GLU A 140 -12.35 -0.93 -7.63
CA GLU A 140 -12.62 -0.06 -8.76
C GLU A 140 -13.29 -0.89 -9.86
N LYS A 141 -14.58 -0.65 -10.04
CA LYS A 141 -15.29 -1.14 -11.21
C LYS A 141 -14.80 -0.30 -12.37
N ASN A 142 -13.86 -0.86 -13.14
CA ASN A 142 -13.53 -0.34 -14.46
C ASN A 142 -14.76 -0.31 -15.37
#